data_c7ee9de5641f5af20c8fe7c7e4cf91f0
#
_entry.id   c7ee9de5641f5af20c8fe7c7e4cf91f0
#
_cell.length_a   1.000
_cell.length_b   1.000
_cell.length_c   1.000
_cell.angle_alpha   90.00
_cell.angle_beta   90.00
_cell.angle_gamma   90.00
#
_symmetry.space_group_name_H-M   'P 1'
#
loop_
_entity.id
_entity.type
_entity.pdbx_description
1 polymer ?
#
loop_
_entity_poly.entity_id
_entity_poly.type
_entity_poly.pdbx_seq_one_letter_code
_entity_poly.pdbx_strand_id
1 'polypeptide(L)'
;IKITKILKQSNFVKREVGYPPFQIILHFVYMLVMNKRQSTFIKNSENAFGKDAYYRFIKESRYNWRKFLILSSAAILQRIKPLHKNGEHRLLIIDDTVEPKRGKFIEGSCKYVWSNKEHKSINALNIVSLNYADSHSTFQVDFSIKMNDSKRKEISEFTSKLHHRSNSYQRKSEIIKSKNTLAIEMLERALNNGVEADYLLVDSWYAKPNFIEKANELGMPVISRLPNNKLIWNFKGKHKTMNAIYESLKNSRHKSSGKYGKISYKYFDAIIEHTILGKIKLVFLHTGKDLLVFISTDIT
;
A
#
# COMPACT_ATOMS: atom_id res chain seq x y z
N ILE A 1 20.77 -10.55 5.66
CA ILE A 1 19.71 -11.05 4.73
C ILE A 1 20.40 -12.05 3.80
N LYS A 2 19.88 -13.29 3.73
CA LYS A 2 20.37 -14.28 2.76
C LYS A 2 19.70 -13.99 1.41
N ILE A 3 20.12 -12.92 0.73
CA ILE A 3 19.52 -12.45 -0.53
C ILE A 3 19.50 -13.55 -1.62
N THR A 4 20.50 -14.43 -1.66
CA THR A 4 20.56 -15.55 -2.58
C THR A 4 19.38 -16.52 -2.39
N LYS A 5 18.93 -16.75 -1.15
CA LYS A 5 17.74 -17.56 -0.85
C LYS A 5 16.47 -16.88 -1.39
N ILE A 6 16.33 -15.58 -1.15
CA ILE A 6 15.19 -14.78 -1.64
C ILE A 6 15.14 -14.81 -3.17
N LEU A 7 16.26 -14.60 -3.83
CA LEU A 7 16.36 -14.68 -5.29
C LEU A 7 15.89 -16.03 -5.81
N LYS A 8 16.38 -17.13 -5.23
CA LYS A 8 15.96 -18.48 -5.61
C LYS A 8 14.46 -18.69 -5.41
N GLN A 9 13.91 -18.29 -4.27
CA GLN A 9 12.47 -18.40 -3.96
C GLN A 9 11.59 -17.53 -4.89
N SER A 10 12.14 -16.46 -5.43
CA SER A 10 11.48 -15.55 -6.38
C SER A 10 11.77 -15.90 -7.84
N ASN A 11 12.32 -17.09 -8.08
CA ASN A 11 12.63 -17.63 -9.41
C ASN A 11 13.68 -16.84 -10.21
N PHE A 12 14.57 -16.13 -9.52
CA PHE A 12 15.74 -15.49 -10.14
C PHE A 12 16.86 -16.52 -10.31
N VAL A 13 16.72 -17.37 -11.31
CA VAL A 13 17.66 -18.45 -11.56
C VAL A 13 18.66 -18.02 -12.64
N LYS A 14 19.93 -18.40 -12.46
CA LYS A 14 20.96 -18.19 -13.48
C LYS A 14 20.60 -18.99 -14.74
N ARG A 15 20.71 -18.36 -15.88
CA ARG A 15 20.66 -19.06 -17.18
C ARG A 15 21.98 -19.78 -17.41
N GLU A 16 21.99 -20.81 -18.26
CA GLU A 16 23.21 -21.49 -18.69
C GLU A 16 24.21 -20.49 -19.27
N VAL A 17 23.70 -19.58 -20.12
CA VAL A 17 24.48 -18.48 -20.69
C VAL A 17 23.93 -17.15 -20.18
N GLY A 18 24.78 -16.34 -19.55
CA GLY A 18 24.42 -15.02 -19.07
C GLY A 18 25.00 -14.67 -17.70
N TYR A 19 24.68 -13.47 -17.26
CA TYR A 19 25.17 -12.95 -15.97
C TYR A 19 24.33 -13.43 -14.79
N PRO A 20 24.95 -13.68 -13.63
CA PRO A 20 24.20 -14.05 -12.42
C PRO A 20 23.22 -12.94 -12.01
N PRO A 21 21.94 -13.25 -11.72
CA PRO A 21 20.95 -12.28 -11.28
C PRO A 21 21.40 -11.42 -10.10
N PHE A 22 22.12 -12.03 -9.16
CA PHE A 22 22.65 -11.32 -7.99
C PHE A 22 23.60 -10.16 -8.36
N GLN A 23 24.48 -10.36 -9.33
CA GLN A 23 25.40 -9.31 -9.77
C GLN A 23 24.64 -8.14 -10.43
N ILE A 24 23.64 -8.43 -11.25
CA ILE A 24 22.83 -7.38 -11.88
C ILE A 24 22.06 -6.58 -10.82
N ILE A 25 21.50 -7.25 -9.81
CA ILE A 25 20.83 -6.57 -8.68
C ILE A 25 21.82 -5.71 -7.90
N LEU A 26 23.03 -6.18 -7.63
CA LEU A 26 24.06 -5.37 -6.97
C LEU A 26 24.38 -4.10 -7.77
N HIS A 27 24.46 -4.21 -9.10
CA HIS A 27 24.65 -3.02 -9.94
C HIS A 27 23.49 -2.03 -9.83
N PHE A 28 22.24 -2.51 -9.79
CA PHE A 28 21.10 -1.62 -9.55
C PHE A 28 21.16 -0.95 -8.17
N VAL A 29 21.47 -1.70 -7.11
CA VAL A 29 21.66 -1.15 -5.77
C VAL A 29 22.77 -0.11 -5.75
N TYR A 30 23.91 -0.41 -6.38
CA TYR A 30 25.01 0.54 -6.49
C TYR A 30 24.60 1.83 -7.22
N MET A 31 23.89 1.71 -8.35
CA MET A 31 23.39 2.87 -9.10
C MET A 31 22.44 3.73 -8.24
N LEU A 32 21.55 3.10 -7.45
CA LEU A 32 20.65 3.81 -6.55
C LEU A 32 21.40 4.54 -5.44
N VAL A 33 22.31 3.85 -4.73
CA VAL A 33 23.08 4.42 -3.62
C VAL A 33 23.96 5.58 -4.10
N MET A 34 24.59 5.42 -5.26
CA MET A 34 25.47 6.44 -5.84
C MET A 34 24.73 7.49 -6.67
N ASN A 35 23.40 7.44 -6.73
CA ASN A 35 22.56 8.33 -7.53
C ASN A 35 23.00 8.43 -9.00
N LYS A 36 23.42 7.30 -9.60
CA LYS A 36 23.93 7.25 -10.97
C LYS A 36 22.87 6.74 -11.94
N ARG A 37 22.77 7.36 -13.10
CA ARG A 37 21.96 6.85 -14.20
C ARG A 37 22.61 5.60 -14.80
N GLN A 38 21.81 4.65 -15.28
CA GLN A 38 22.29 3.42 -15.89
C GLN A 38 23.26 3.67 -17.05
N SER A 39 22.98 4.65 -17.91
CA SER A 39 23.86 5.03 -19.04
C SER A 39 25.23 5.49 -18.55
N THR A 40 25.28 6.29 -17.50
CA THR A 40 26.53 6.77 -16.90
C THR A 40 27.30 5.65 -16.24
N PHE A 41 26.60 4.73 -15.54
CA PHE A 41 27.23 3.57 -14.93
C PHE A 41 27.86 2.66 -15.98
N ILE A 42 27.15 2.34 -17.09
CA ILE A 42 27.66 1.49 -18.16
C ILE A 42 28.89 2.09 -18.82
N LYS A 43 28.95 3.42 -19.00
CA LYS A 43 30.09 4.09 -19.63
C LYS A 43 31.34 4.14 -18.76
N ASN A 44 31.16 4.29 -17.44
CA ASN A 44 32.25 4.68 -16.53
C ASN A 44 32.67 3.55 -15.58
N SER A 45 32.07 2.36 -15.69
CA SER A 45 32.40 1.23 -14.80
C SER A 45 32.95 0.08 -15.63
N GLU A 46 34.17 -0.32 -15.35
CA GLU A 46 34.83 -1.51 -15.96
C GLU A 46 34.06 -2.80 -15.67
N ASN A 47 33.36 -2.84 -14.54
CA ASN A 47 32.54 -4.00 -14.12
C ASN A 47 31.12 -3.98 -14.67
N ALA A 48 30.74 -2.97 -15.46
CA ALA A 48 29.39 -2.90 -16.03
C ALA A 48 29.20 -3.95 -17.13
N PHE A 49 28.01 -4.53 -17.16
CA PHE A 49 27.59 -5.38 -18.27
C PHE A 49 27.10 -4.53 -19.44
N GLY A 50 27.01 -5.13 -20.63
CA GLY A 50 26.41 -4.46 -21.76
C GLY A 50 24.95 -4.07 -21.48
N LYS A 51 24.50 -2.94 -22.07
CA LYS A 51 23.16 -2.37 -21.88
C LYS A 51 22.03 -3.39 -21.96
N ASP A 52 22.11 -4.29 -22.93
CA ASP A 52 21.08 -5.31 -23.19
C ASP A 52 20.94 -6.34 -22.07
N ALA A 53 22.01 -6.58 -21.29
CA ALA A 53 21.94 -7.49 -20.14
C ALA A 53 20.95 -6.97 -19.08
N TYR A 54 20.99 -5.67 -18.77
CA TYR A 54 20.09 -5.04 -17.83
C TYR A 54 18.64 -5.03 -18.33
N TYR A 55 18.41 -4.70 -19.60
CA TYR A 55 17.06 -4.72 -20.18
C TYR A 55 16.46 -6.12 -20.25
N ARG A 56 17.24 -7.11 -20.65
CA ARG A 56 16.79 -8.53 -20.68
C ARG A 56 16.49 -9.02 -19.27
N PHE A 57 17.28 -8.62 -18.29
CA PHE A 57 17.04 -8.98 -16.89
C PHE A 57 15.71 -8.41 -16.36
N ILE A 58 15.44 -7.13 -16.58
CA ILE A 58 14.19 -6.48 -16.14
C ILE A 58 12.97 -7.09 -16.85
N LYS A 59 13.09 -7.43 -18.14
CA LYS A 59 12.01 -7.99 -18.96
C LYS A 59 11.81 -9.48 -18.79
N GLU A 60 12.61 -10.17 -17.98
CA GLU A 60 12.50 -11.61 -17.79
C GLU A 60 11.18 -12.00 -17.12
N SER A 61 10.28 -12.59 -17.88
CA SER A 61 8.92 -12.94 -17.45
C SER A 61 8.83 -14.02 -16.36
N ARG A 62 9.89 -14.83 -16.21
CA ARG A 62 9.97 -15.88 -15.20
C ARG A 62 10.25 -15.33 -13.80
N TYR A 63 10.87 -14.14 -13.69
CA TYR A 63 11.19 -13.54 -12.40
C TYR A 63 9.94 -13.04 -11.69
N ASN A 64 9.75 -13.48 -10.46
CA ASN A 64 8.65 -13.02 -9.62
C ASN A 64 9.09 -11.80 -8.79
N TRP A 65 9.08 -10.62 -9.40
CA TRP A 65 9.46 -9.36 -8.78
C TRP A 65 8.61 -9.02 -7.54
N ARG A 66 7.32 -9.36 -7.57
CA ARG A 66 6.44 -9.17 -6.40
C ARG A 66 6.90 -10.02 -5.22
N LYS A 67 7.12 -11.31 -5.44
CA LYS A 67 7.60 -12.20 -4.39
C LYS A 67 8.97 -11.77 -3.86
N PHE A 68 9.84 -11.30 -4.75
CA PHE A 68 11.14 -10.74 -4.37
C PHE A 68 10.97 -9.53 -3.44
N LEU A 69 10.07 -8.59 -3.78
CA LEU A 69 9.79 -7.41 -2.95
C LEU A 69 9.27 -7.82 -1.57
N ILE A 70 8.22 -8.65 -1.50
CA ILE A 70 7.60 -9.08 -0.23
C ILE A 70 8.61 -9.83 0.66
N LEU A 71 9.35 -10.79 0.11
CA LEU A 71 10.34 -11.55 0.88
C LEU A 71 11.50 -10.68 1.35
N SER A 72 11.91 -9.70 0.55
CA SER A 72 12.93 -8.72 0.94
C SER A 72 12.44 -7.84 2.09
N SER A 73 11.19 -7.37 2.01
CA SER A 73 10.56 -6.59 3.07
C SER A 73 10.44 -7.38 4.37
N ALA A 74 9.95 -8.63 4.31
CA ALA A 74 9.90 -9.51 5.47
C ALA A 74 11.29 -9.75 6.10
N ALA A 75 12.31 -9.93 5.27
CA ALA A 75 13.68 -10.11 5.75
C ALA A 75 14.28 -8.84 6.37
N ILE A 76 13.91 -7.65 5.88
CA ILE A 76 14.27 -6.36 6.50
C ILE A 76 13.59 -6.26 7.86
N LEU A 77 12.28 -6.54 7.94
CA LEU A 77 11.52 -6.49 9.19
C LEU A 77 12.14 -7.35 10.29
N GLN A 78 12.54 -8.58 9.98
CA GLN A 78 13.23 -9.44 10.93
C GLN A 78 14.55 -8.84 11.44
N ARG A 79 15.23 -8.02 10.64
CA ARG A 79 16.47 -7.35 11.04
C ARG A 79 16.24 -6.13 11.90
N ILE A 80 15.20 -5.35 11.65
CA ILE A 80 14.88 -4.16 12.42
C ILE A 80 14.04 -4.46 13.66
N LYS A 81 13.36 -5.61 13.75
CA LYS A 81 12.54 -6.03 14.89
C LYS A 81 13.24 -5.89 16.26
N PRO A 82 14.54 -6.25 16.42
CA PRO A 82 15.24 -6.05 17.70
C PRO A 82 15.50 -4.58 18.05
N LEU A 83 15.34 -3.65 17.12
CA LEU A 83 15.55 -2.22 17.34
C LEU A 83 14.29 -1.52 17.86
N HIS A 84 13.12 -2.18 17.78
CA HIS A 84 11.87 -1.61 18.28
C HIS A 84 11.88 -1.53 19.80
N LYS A 85 11.43 -0.39 20.31
CA LYS A 85 11.26 -0.17 21.75
C LYS A 85 9.82 -0.50 22.19
N ASN A 86 9.67 -0.74 23.49
CA ASN A 86 8.34 -0.92 24.06
C ASN A 86 7.46 0.30 23.81
N GLY A 87 6.23 0.09 23.34
CA GLY A 87 5.28 1.16 23.00
C GLY A 87 5.40 1.71 21.58
N GLU A 88 6.36 1.25 20.77
CA GLU A 88 6.40 1.58 19.35
C GLU A 88 5.48 0.67 18.55
N HIS A 89 4.71 1.26 17.64
CA HIS A 89 3.79 0.53 16.77
C HIS A 89 4.37 0.34 15.37
N ARG A 90 4.13 -0.84 14.83
CA ARG A 90 4.45 -1.20 13.44
C ARG A 90 3.18 -1.08 12.62
N LEU A 91 3.27 -0.38 11.52
CA LEU A 91 2.13 -0.02 10.72
C LEU A 91 2.25 -0.61 9.31
N LEU A 92 1.18 -1.17 8.80
CA LEU A 92 0.97 -1.31 7.37
C LEU A 92 0.10 -0.16 6.90
N ILE A 93 0.46 0.44 5.77
CA ILE A 93 -0.23 1.62 5.23
C ILE A 93 -0.64 1.32 3.79
N ILE A 94 -1.94 1.41 3.49
CA ILE A 94 -2.46 1.33 2.13
C ILE A 94 -2.79 2.74 1.66
N ASP A 95 -2.19 3.10 0.53
CA ASP A 95 -2.45 4.39 -0.12
C ASP A 95 -2.38 4.23 -1.64
N ASP A 96 -2.93 5.18 -2.37
CA ASP A 96 -2.84 5.19 -3.82
C ASP A 96 -2.14 6.45 -4.35
N THR A 97 -1.33 6.22 -5.36
CA THR A 97 -0.51 7.26 -6.00
C THR A 97 -0.77 7.30 -7.49
N VAL A 98 -0.83 8.51 -8.01
CA VAL A 98 -0.98 8.79 -9.44
C VAL A 98 0.38 9.20 -10.00
N GLU A 99 0.95 8.36 -10.87
CA GLU A 99 2.25 8.60 -11.49
C GLU A 99 2.07 9.05 -12.96
N PRO A 100 2.29 10.33 -13.29
CA PRO A 100 2.11 10.87 -14.63
C PRO A 100 2.99 10.16 -15.67
N LYS A 101 2.43 9.90 -16.85
CA LYS A 101 3.13 9.28 -17.97
C LYS A 101 2.91 10.06 -19.26
N ARG A 102 3.98 10.27 -20.03
CA ARG A 102 3.94 11.04 -21.29
C ARG A 102 3.86 10.18 -22.54
N GLY A 103 4.12 8.88 -22.44
CA GLY A 103 4.09 7.95 -23.58
C GLY A 103 2.69 7.52 -23.98
N LYS A 104 2.44 7.36 -25.29
CA LYS A 104 1.13 6.90 -25.82
C LYS A 104 0.85 5.42 -25.54
N PHE A 105 1.88 4.59 -25.43
CA PHE A 105 1.78 3.11 -25.36
C PHE A 105 2.41 2.55 -24.08
N ILE A 106 2.27 3.25 -22.97
CA ILE A 106 2.76 2.74 -21.68
C ILE A 106 1.73 1.75 -21.13
N GLU A 107 2.15 0.49 -20.99
CA GLU A 107 1.31 -0.57 -20.44
C GLU A 107 0.86 -0.21 -19.02
N GLY A 108 -0.43 -0.43 -18.73
CA GLY A 108 -1.02 -0.11 -17.44
C GLY A 108 -1.39 1.37 -17.25
N SER A 109 -1.00 2.27 -18.16
CA SER A 109 -1.42 3.67 -18.06
C SER A 109 -2.86 3.87 -18.49
N CYS A 110 -3.55 4.75 -17.79
CA CYS A 110 -4.91 5.18 -18.10
C CYS A 110 -4.93 6.64 -18.50
N LYS A 111 -5.69 6.96 -19.54
CA LYS A 111 -6.13 8.34 -19.79
C LYS A 111 -7.19 8.71 -18.76
N TYR A 112 -7.26 10.01 -18.42
CA TYR A 112 -8.29 10.54 -17.51
C TYR A 112 -8.19 10.02 -16.06
N VAL A 113 -6.98 9.80 -15.55
CA VAL A 113 -6.75 9.62 -14.11
C VAL A 113 -6.75 11.00 -13.45
N TRP A 114 -7.62 11.21 -12.46
CA TRP A 114 -7.65 12.47 -11.72
C TRP A 114 -6.37 12.63 -10.90
N SER A 115 -5.70 13.76 -11.08
CA SER A 115 -4.53 14.15 -10.28
C SER A 115 -4.91 15.26 -9.30
N ASN A 116 -4.89 14.95 -8.01
CA ASN A 116 -5.13 15.96 -6.97
C ASN A 116 -4.05 17.06 -6.97
N LYS A 117 -2.83 16.73 -7.40
CA LYS A 117 -1.72 17.69 -7.49
C LYS A 117 -1.90 18.69 -8.63
N GLU A 118 -2.41 18.21 -9.77
CA GLU A 118 -2.57 19.04 -10.98
C GLU A 118 -4.00 19.56 -11.16
N HIS A 119 -4.94 19.13 -10.30
CA HIS A 119 -6.38 19.46 -10.36
C HIS A 119 -7.01 19.21 -11.74
N LYS A 120 -6.54 18.18 -12.46
CA LYS A 120 -7.04 17.79 -13.78
C LYS A 120 -6.88 16.29 -14.02
N SER A 121 -7.55 15.80 -15.06
CA SER A 121 -7.35 14.43 -15.55
C SER A 121 -6.10 14.35 -16.44
N ILE A 122 -5.25 13.37 -16.17
CA ILE A 122 -3.97 13.17 -16.86
C ILE A 122 -3.80 11.72 -17.31
N ASN A 123 -2.86 11.46 -18.24
CA ASN A 123 -2.42 10.11 -18.53
C ASN A 123 -1.43 9.66 -17.45
N ALA A 124 -1.76 8.61 -16.72
CA ALA A 124 -0.99 8.19 -15.57
C ALA A 124 -1.13 6.70 -15.26
N LEU A 125 -0.21 6.17 -14.47
CA LEU A 125 -0.40 4.94 -13.71
C LEU A 125 -1.11 5.27 -12.40
N ASN A 126 -2.18 4.55 -12.10
CA ASN A 126 -2.82 4.59 -10.79
C ASN A 126 -2.32 3.38 -9.99
N ILE A 127 -1.51 3.64 -8.98
CA ILE A 127 -0.79 2.62 -8.23
C ILE A 127 -1.39 2.56 -6.82
N VAL A 128 -1.89 1.39 -6.45
CA VAL A 128 -2.25 1.07 -5.06
C VAL A 128 -1.02 0.44 -4.42
N SER A 129 -0.57 0.96 -3.30
CA SER A 129 0.64 0.51 -2.60
C SER A 129 0.33 0.06 -1.18
N LEU A 130 1.04 -0.97 -0.74
CA LEU A 130 1.13 -1.41 0.63
C LEU A 130 2.53 -1.10 1.14
N ASN A 131 2.62 -0.26 2.15
CA ASN A 131 3.88 0.18 2.73
C ASN A 131 3.95 -0.24 4.20
N TYR A 132 5.15 -0.47 4.69
CA TYR A 132 5.44 -0.61 6.11
C TYR A 132 5.99 0.71 6.65
N ALA A 133 5.64 1.06 7.89
CA ALA A 133 6.22 2.16 8.61
C ALA A 133 6.32 1.85 10.11
N ASP A 134 7.41 2.30 10.73
CA ASP A 134 7.60 2.40 12.17
C ASP A 134 8.26 3.74 12.51
N SER A 135 8.72 3.94 13.75
CA SER A 135 9.38 5.19 14.18
C SER A 135 10.70 5.49 13.46
N HIS A 136 11.30 4.52 12.78
CA HIS A 136 12.64 4.62 12.17
C HIS A 136 12.68 4.30 10.69
N SER A 137 11.70 3.54 10.19
CA SER A 137 11.75 2.93 8.85
C SER A 137 10.46 3.09 8.10
N THR A 138 10.57 3.35 6.80
CA THR A 138 9.41 3.30 5.88
C THR A 138 9.86 2.68 4.57
N PHE A 139 9.16 1.65 4.10
CA PHE A 139 9.44 1.02 2.81
C PHE A 139 8.23 0.31 2.22
N GLN A 140 8.26 0.13 0.92
CA GLN A 140 7.19 -0.53 0.18
C GLN A 140 7.26 -2.05 0.34
N VAL A 141 6.12 -2.67 0.60
CA VAL A 141 5.94 -4.13 0.77
C VAL A 141 5.37 -4.77 -0.49
N ASP A 142 4.32 -4.18 -1.05
CA ASP A 142 3.69 -4.64 -2.30
C ASP A 142 3.04 -3.46 -3.03
N PHE A 143 2.70 -3.66 -4.31
CA PHE A 143 1.92 -2.69 -5.08
C PHE A 143 1.16 -3.37 -6.21
N SER A 144 0.07 -2.73 -6.65
CA SER A 144 -0.69 -3.12 -7.83
C SER A 144 -1.07 -1.90 -8.65
N ILE A 145 -1.15 -2.09 -9.98
CA ILE A 145 -1.63 -1.04 -10.88
C ILE A 145 -3.13 -1.23 -11.07
N LYS A 146 -3.90 -0.15 -10.93
CA LYS A 146 -5.34 -0.13 -11.19
C LYS A 146 -5.61 0.58 -12.51
N MET A 147 -6.33 -0.06 -13.42
CA MET A 147 -6.82 0.58 -14.64
C MET A 147 -8.32 0.85 -14.57
N ASN A 148 -8.76 1.83 -15.38
CA ASN A 148 -10.18 2.17 -15.50
C ASN A 148 -10.96 1.04 -16.17
N ASP A 149 -12.24 0.87 -15.79
CA ASP A 149 -13.10 -0.20 -16.29
C ASP A 149 -13.37 -0.12 -17.80
N SER A 150 -13.23 1.08 -18.40
CA SER A 150 -13.36 1.27 -19.87
C SER A 150 -12.36 0.44 -20.69
N LYS A 151 -11.24 0.03 -20.10
CA LYS A 151 -10.23 -0.82 -20.75
C LYS A 151 -10.33 -2.30 -20.41
N ARG A 152 -11.34 -2.71 -19.70
CA ARG A 152 -11.53 -4.09 -19.23
C ARG A 152 -11.52 -5.12 -20.36
N LYS A 153 -12.19 -4.84 -21.49
CA LYS A 153 -12.23 -5.75 -22.64
C LYS A 153 -10.85 -5.96 -23.26
N GLU A 154 -10.13 -4.85 -23.53
CA GLU A 154 -8.78 -4.89 -24.11
C GLU A 154 -7.80 -5.71 -23.25
N ILE A 155 -7.86 -5.54 -21.93
CA ILE A 155 -7.03 -6.28 -21.00
C ILE A 155 -7.43 -7.75 -20.93
N SER A 156 -8.72 -8.06 -20.93
CA SER A 156 -9.22 -9.44 -20.91
C SER A 156 -8.74 -10.21 -22.14
N GLU A 157 -8.86 -9.64 -23.34
CA GLU A 157 -8.37 -10.24 -24.59
C GLU A 157 -6.86 -10.46 -24.59
N PHE A 158 -6.10 -9.52 -24.09
CA PHE A 158 -4.66 -9.65 -23.97
C PHE A 158 -4.26 -10.70 -22.93
N THR A 159 -4.93 -10.71 -21.78
CA THR A 159 -4.64 -11.64 -20.67
C THR A 159 -4.97 -13.08 -21.04
N SER A 160 -6.03 -13.30 -21.85
CA SER A 160 -6.42 -14.64 -22.31
C SER A 160 -5.36 -15.36 -23.14
N LYS A 161 -4.45 -14.61 -23.75
CA LYS A 161 -3.31 -15.15 -24.54
C LYS A 161 -2.12 -15.57 -23.67
N LEU A 162 -2.12 -15.24 -22.38
CA LEU A 162 -1.06 -15.57 -21.45
C LEU A 162 -1.34 -16.88 -20.72
N HIS A 163 -0.28 -17.65 -20.44
CA HIS A 163 -0.42 -18.84 -19.61
C HIS A 163 -0.85 -18.43 -18.19
N HIS A 164 -1.95 -18.99 -17.68
CA HIS A 164 -2.59 -18.61 -16.41
C HIS A 164 -1.67 -18.72 -15.17
N ARG A 165 -0.65 -19.57 -15.19
CA ARG A 165 0.37 -19.71 -14.12
C ARG A 165 1.50 -18.71 -14.24
N SER A 166 1.57 -17.91 -15.31
CA SER A 166 2.65 -16.94 -15.46
C SER A 166 2.47 -15.72 -14.54
N ASN A 167 3.57 -15.15 -14.06
CA ASN A 167 3.56 -13.93 -13.27
C ASN A 167 2.89 -12.76 -14.04
N SER A 168 3.08 -12.70 -15.35
CA SER A 168 2.45 -11.69 -16.21
C SER A 168 0.93 -11.84 -16.24
N TYR A 169 0.40 -13.06 -16.33
CA TYR A 169 -1.04 -13.30 -16.26
C TYR A 169 -1.61 -12.80 -14.94
N GLN A 170 -1.02 -13.20 -13.82
CA GLN A 170 -1.47 -12.81 -12.49
C GLN A 170 -1.48 -11.28 -12.31
N ARG A 171 -0.40 -10.62 -12.71
CA ARG A 171 -0.28 -9.16 -12.64
C ARG A 171 -1.29 -8.42 -13.51
N LYS A 172 -1.55 -8.92 -14.71
CA LYS A 172 -2.49 -8.30 -15.63
C LYS A 172 -3.94 -8.56 -15.27
N SER A 173 -4.27 -9.74 -14.77
CA SER A 173 -5.63 -10.06 -14.31
C SER A 173 -6.05 -9.23 -13.09
N GLU A 174 -5.11 -8.74 -12.29
CA GLU A 174 -5.40 -7.89 -11.14
C GLU A 174 -5.81 -6.46 -11.53
N ILE A 175 -5.31 -5.94 -12.65
CA ILE A 175 -5.46 -4.53 -13.07
C ILE A 175 -6.94 -4.08 -13.11
N ILE A 176 -7.84 -5.00 -13.42
CA ILE A 176 -9.29 -4.75 -13.52
C ILE A 176 -10.05 -4.88 -12.20
N LYS A 177 -9.40 -5.38 -11.14
CA LYS A 177 -10.03 -5.52 -9.82
C LYS A 177 -10.25 -4.15 -9.17
N SER A 178 -11.17 -4.09 -8.22
CA SER A 178 -11.38 -2.88 -7.42
C SER A 178 -10.14 -2.56 -6.56
N LYS A 179 -9.92 -1.30 -6.20
CA LYS A 179 -8.84 -0.92 -5.27
C LYS A 179 -8.95 -1.64 -3.93
N ASN A 180 -10.18 -1.79 -3.40
CA ASN A 180 -10.40 -2.51 -2.14
C ASN A 180 -9.99 -3.98 -2.25
N THR A 181 -10.35 -4.65 -3.36
CA THR A 181 -9.93 -6.05 -3.59
C THR A 181 -8.41 -6.16 -3.68
N LEU A 182 -7.76 -5.26 -4.44
CA LEU A 182 -6.31 -5.22 -4.56
C LEU A 182 -5.62 -5.01 -3.21
N ALA A 183 -6.17 -4.09 -2.40
CA ALA A 183 -5.64 -3.76 -1.08
C ALA A 183 -5.70 -4.96 -0.12
N ILE A 184 -6.84 -5.67 -0.06
CA ILE A 184 -7.00 -6.88 0.77
C ILE A 184 -6.08 -8.00 0.28
N GLU A 185 -6.00 -8.25 -1.03
CA GLU A 185 -5.09 -9.26 -1.58
C GLU A 185 -3.60 -8.95 -1.33
N MET A 186 -3.21 -7.67 -1.32
CA MET A 186 -1.84 -7.27 -0.95
C MET A 186 -1.58 -7.50 0.53
N LEU A 187 -2.53 -7.15 1.40
CA LEU A 187 -2.45 -7.39 2.84
C LEU A 187 -2.29 -8.89 3.13
N GLU A 188 -3.17 -9.71 2.59
CA GLU A 188 -3.12 -11.17 2.75
C GLU A 188 -1.79 -11.76 2.28
N ARG A 189 -1.31 -11.34 1.11
CA ARG A 189 0.01 -11.79 0.61
C ARG A 189 1.16 -11.39 1.52
N ALA A 190 1.13 -10.17 2.05
CA ALA A 190 2.17 -9.68 2.95
C ALA A 190 2.21 -10.50 4.24
N LEU A 191 1.06 -10.67 4.89
CA LEU A 191 0.93 -11.46 6.12
C LEU A 191 1.36 -12.92 5.92
N ASN A 192 0.92 -13.57 4.83
CA ASN A 192 1.27 -14.94 4.48
C ASN A 192 2.78 -15.12 4.16
N ASN A 193 3.52 -14.05 3.92
CA ASN A 193 4.96 -14.08 3.71
C ASN A 193 5.78 -13.54 4.90
N GLY A 194 5.14 -13.41 6.07
CA GLY A 194 5.83 -13.07 7.33
C GLY A 194 6.09 -11.57 7.52
N VAL A 195 5.31 -10.70 6.86
CA VAL A 195 5.29 -9.27 7.19
C VAL A 195 4.39 -9.09 8.41
N GLU A 196 4.97 -8.64 9.52
CA GLU A 196 4.25 -8.41 10.78
C GLU A 196 4.01 -6.91 10.98
N ALA A 197 2.82 -6.56 11.47
CA ALA A 197 2.47 -5.21 11.90
C ALA A 197 1.39 -5.25 12.96
N ASP A 198 1.19 -4.13 13.66
CA ASP A 198 0.22 -4.02 14.75
C ASP A 198 -1.10 -3.41 14.25
N TYR A 199 -1.03 -2.51 13.26
CA TYR A 199 -2.19 -1.83 12.70
C TYR A 199 -2.10 -1.66 11.20
N LEU A 200 -3.27 -1.62 10.54
CA LEU A 200 -3.44 -1.21 9.16
C LEU A 200 -4.00 0.23 9.11
N LEU A 201 -3.21 1.15 8.57
CA LEU A 201 -3.64 2.53 8.31
C LEU A 201 -4.16 2.64 6.88
N VAL A 202 -5.33 3.23 6.73
CA VAL A 202 -5.93 3.49 5.41
C VAL A 202 -6.55 4.88 5.38
N ASP A 203 -6.67 5.47 4.18
CA ASP A 203 -7.39 6.71 4.01
C ASP A 203 -8.92 6.50 4.07
N SER A 204 -9.67 7.59 4.10
CA SER A 204 -11.12 7.57 4.19
C SER A 204 -11.83 6.89 3.01
N TRP A 205 -11.16 6.75 1.87
CA TRP A 205 -11.71 6.08 0.70
C TRP A 205 -11.85 4.56 0.92
N TYR A 206 -10.91 3.97 1.68
CA TYR A 206 -10.92 2.56 2.05
C TYR A 206 -11.78 2.27 3.30
N ALA A 207 -12.19 3.29 4.06
CA ALA A 207 -12.95 3.15 5.31
C ALA A 207 -14.39 2.65 5.10
N LYS A 208 -14.57 1.58 4.33
CA LYS A 208 -15.85 0.91 4.09
C LYS A 208 -15.99 -0.30 5.01
N PRO A 209 -17.17 -0.53 5.60
CA PRO A 209 -17.36 -1.64 6.55
C PRO A 209 -16.86 -2.98 6.02
N ASN A 210 -17.20 -3.36 4.79
CA ASN A 210 -16.78 -4.63 4.18
C ASN A 210 -15.25 -4.74 3.98
N PHE A 211 -14.54 -3.60 3.79
CA PHE A 211 -13.09 -3.60 3.70
C PHE A 211 -12.47 -3.83 5.09
N ILE A 212 -12.97 -3.09 6.09
CA ILE A 212 -12.51 -3.17 7.47
C ILE A 212 -12.75 -4.59 8.05
N GLU A 213 -13.94 -5.17 7.79
CA GLU A 213 -14.29 -6.52 8.18
C GLU A 213 -13.26 -7.54 7.64
N LYS A 214 -12.98 -7.50 6.34
CA LYS A 214 -11.98 -8.39 5.72
C LYS A 214 -10.56 -8.20 6.28
N ALA A 215 -10.16 -6.98 6.59
CA ALA A 215 -8.87 -6.73 7.22
C ALA A 215 -8.83 -7.31 8.65
N ASN A 216 -9.92 -7.19 9.41
CA ASN A 216 -10.04 -7.79 10.74
C ASN A 216 -10.04 -9.34 10.68
N GLU A 217 -10.69 -9.96 9.69
CA GLU A 217 -10.65 -11.41 9.45
C GLU A 217 -9.21 -11.91 9.21
N LEU A 218 -8.35 -11.07 8.62
CA LEU A 218 -6.92 -11.34 8.48
C LEU A 218 -6.10 -11.04 9.75
N GLY A 219 -6.75 -10.69 10.87
CA GLY A 219 -6.11 -10.36 12.13
C GLY A 219 -5.46 -8.98 12.19
N MET A 220 -5.84 -8.05 11.27
CA MET A 220 -5.27 -6.71 11.20
C MET A 220 -6.25 -5.65 11.67
N PRO A 221 -6.06 -5.08 12.89
CA PRO A 221 -6.84 -3.93 13.34
C PRO A 221 -6.65 -2.73 12.42
N VAL A 222 -7.74 -2.06 12.06
CA VAL A 222 -7.76 -0.96 11.10
C VAL A 222 -7.90 0.37 11.81
N ILE A 223 -7.08 1.33 11.43
CA ILE A 223 -7.22 2.74 11.79
C ILE A 223 -7.43 3.55 10.51
N SER A 224 -8.49 4.35 10.49
CA SER A 224 -8.81 5.20 9.34
C SER A 224 -9.46 6.50 9.75
N ARG A 225 -9.30 7.53 8.93
CA ARG A 225 -10.15 8.71 9.00
C ARG A 225 -11.49 8.42 8.35
N LEU A 226 -12.59 8.86 8.97
CA LEU A 226 -13.93 8.79 8.40
C LEU A 226 -14.30 10.10 7.70
N PRO A 227 -15.04 10.06 6.58
CA PRO A 227 -15.63 11.26 5.99
C PRO A 227 -16.73 11.80 6.91
N ASN A 228 -16.68 13.10 7.21
CA ASN A 228 -17.46 13.71 8.29
C ASN A 228 -18.98 13.79 8.06
N ASN A 229 -19.48 13.76 6.83
CA ASN A 229 -20.78 14.37 6.57
C ASN A 229 -21.81 13.52 5.83
N LYS A 230 -21.49 12.30 5.42
CA LYS A 230 -22.41 11.49 4.61
C LYS A 230 -22.62 10.06 5.08
N LEU A 231 -21.79 9.54 5.97
CA LEU A 231 -21.97 8.19 6.50
C LEU A 231 -23.01 8.22 7.63
N ILE A 232 -24.04 7.42 7.45
CA ILE A 232 -25.07 7.20 8.46
C ILE A 232 -24.68 5.95 9.24
N TRP A 233 -24.56 6.10 10.55
CA TRP A 233 -24.16 5.04 11.46
C TRP A 233 -25.32 4.69 12.40
N ASN A 234 -25.45 3.43 12.74
CA ASN A 234 -26.36 3.03 13.79
C ASN A 234 -25.72 3.34 15.15
N PHE A 235 -26.27 4.35 15.83
CA PHE A 235 -25.84 4.74 17.16
C PHE A 235 -27.04 4.67 18.12
N LYS A 236 -26.96 3.78 19.10
CA LYS A 236 -28.03 3.54 20.08
C LYS A 236 -29.39 3.27 19.39
N GLY A 237 -29.41 2.41 18.37
CA GLY A 237 -30.60 2.04 17.62
C GLY A 237 -31.15 3.12 16.67
N LYS A 238 -30.46 4.25 16.51
CA LYS A 238 -30.87 5.33 15.61
C LYS A 238 -29.78 5.61 14.56
N HIS A 239 -30.22 5.84 13.32
CA HIS A 239 -29.32 6.27 12.26
C HIS A 239 -28.89 7.72 12.44
N LYS A 240 -27.60 7.96 12.63
CA LYS A 240 -27.03 9.31 12.86
C LYS A 240 -25.78 9.54 12.00
N THR A 241 -25.57 10.78 11.63
CA THR A 241 -24.29 11.22 11.04
C THR A 241 -23.20 11.33 12.12
N MET A 242 -21.91 11.33 11.72
CA MET A 242 -20.82 11.53 12.66
C MET A 242 -20.93 12.84 13.46
N ASN A 243 -21.35 13.91 12.81
CA ASN A 243 -21.60 15.19 13.49
C ASN A 243 -22.69 15.06 14.56
N ALA A 244 -23.80 14.38 14.27
CA ALA A 244 -24.88 14.16 15.24
C ALA A 244 -24.45 13.26 16.41
N ILE A 245 -23.57 12.29 16.17
CA ILE A 245 -22.97 11.46 17.23
C ILE A 245 -22.03 12.32 18.09
N TYR A 246 -21.17 13.13 17.48
CA TYR A 246 -20.30 14.07 18.19
C TYR A 246 -21.09 15.00 19.08
N GLU A 247 -22.11 15.69 18.55
CA GLU A 247 -22.96 16.59 19.31
C GLU A 247 -23.62 15.91 20.51
N SER A 248 -24.05 14.66 20.38
CA SER A 248 -24.68 13.90 21.48
C SER A 248 -23.68 13.45 22.56
N LEU A 249 -22.38 13.42 22.28
CA LEU A 249 -21.34 12.93 23.19
C LEU A 249 -20.45 14.04 23.76
N LYS A 250 -20.29 15.15 23.08
CA LYS A 250 -19.28 16.20 23.42
C LYS A 250 -19.37 16.77 24.83
N ASN A 251 -20.55 16.77 25.46
CA ASN A 251 -20.76 17.32 26.80
C ASN A 251 -20.61 16.23 27.89
N SER A 252 -20.75 14.97 27.57
CA SER A 252 -20.68 13.84 28.52
C SER A 252 -19.31 13.18 28.58
N ARG A 253 -18.35 13.62 27.74
CA ARG A 253 -17.00 13.02 27.65
C ARG A 253 -15.93 13.99 28.11
N HIS A 254 -14.96 13.47 28.87
CA HIS A 254 -13.74 14.21 29.19
C HIS A 254 -12.97 14.46 27.89
N LYS A 255 -12.51 15.72 27.72
CA LYS A 255 -11.75 16.12 26.54
C LYS A 255 -10.28 16.27 26.89
N SER A 256 -9.45 15.53 26.25
CA SER A 256 -8.01 15.73 26.27
C SER A 256 -7.60 16.79 25.25
N SER A 257 -6.48 17.45 25.50
CA SER A 257 -5.92 18.46 24.60
C SER A 257 -4.56 18.00 24.07
N GLY A 258 -4.24 18.37 22.84
CA GLY A 258 -2.96 18.07 22.22
C GLY A 258 -2.55 19.19 21.26
N LYS A 259 -1.31 19.09 20.76
CA LYS A 259 -0.76 20.02 19.78
C LYS A 259 0.03 19.23 18.72
N TYR A 260 -0.21 19.56 17.45
CA TYR A 260 0.56 19.02 16.33
C TYR A 260 1.07 20.20 15.48
N GLY A 261 2.38 20.43 15.50
CA GLY A 261 2.96 21.63 14.94
C GLY A 261 2.38 22.90 15.57
N LYS A 262 1.77 23.75 14.73
CA LYS A 262 1.06 24.98 15.16
C LYS A 262 -0.41 24.77 15.48
N ILE A 263 -0.96 23.57 15.26
CA ILE A 263 -2.40 23.28 15.40
C ILE A 263 -2.63 22.71 16.80
N SER A 264 -3.44 23.40 17.61
CA SER A 264 -3.96 22.89 18.87
C SER A 264 -5.29 22.18 18.61
N TYR A 265 -5.51 21.05 19.27
CA TYR A 265 -6.74 20.28 19.14
C TYR A 265 -7.25 19.79 20.50
N LYS A 266 -8.55 19.52 20.55
CA LYS A 266 -9.19 18.80 21.65
C LYS A 266 -9.74 17.50 21.09
N TYR A 267 -9.63 16.41 21.85
CA TYR A 267 -10.15 15.12 21.42
C TYR A 267 -10.80 14.36 22.56
N PHE A 268 -11.68 13.46 22.23
CA PHE A 268 -12.22 12.43 23.09
C PHE A 268 -12.51 11.18 22.24
N ASP A 269 -12.62 10.05 22.89
CA ASP A 269 -12.99 8.80 22.23
C ASP A 269 -14.32 8.25 22.77
N ALA A 270 -14.93 7.39 21.98
CA ALA A 270 -16.14 6.68 22.34
C ALA A 270 -16.16 5.29 21.68
N ILE A 271 -16.48 4.28 22.45
CA ILE A 271 -16.77 2.95 21.89
C ILE A 271 -18.25 2.95 21.49
N ILE A 272 -18.50 2.57 20.24
CA ILE A 272 -19.85 2.40 19.69
C ILE A 272 -19.99 1.00 19.11
N GLU A 273 -21.22 0.54 18.95
CA GLU A 273 -21.52 -0.71 18.29
C GLU A 273 -21.96 -0.46 16.85
N HIS A 274 -21.28 -1.11 15.91
CA HIS A 274 -21.60 -1.06 14.48
C HIS A 274 -22.17 -2.42 14.06
N THR A 275 -23.18 -2.41 13.19
CA THR A 275 -23.91 -3.63 12.79
C THR A 275 -23.05 -4.71 12.13
N ILE A 276 -22.01 -4.32 11.39
CA ILE A 276 -21.10 -5.25 10.70
C ILE A 276 -19.81 -5.45 11.49
N LEU A 277 -19.25 -4.36 12.03
CA LEU A 277 -17.91 -4.38 12.63
C LEU A 277 -17.90 -4.69 14.13
N GLY A 278 -19.09 -4.82 14.74
CA GLY A 278 -19.21 -4.98 16.20
C GLY A 278 -18.76 -3.72 16.94
N LYS A 279 -18.04 -3.90 18.07
CA LYS A 279 -17.52 -2.77 18.86
C LYS A 279 -16.35 -2.11 18.14
N ILE A 280 -16.43 -0.80 17.96
CA ILE A 280 -15.38 0.05 17.37
C ILE A 280 -15.13 1.25 18.24
N LYS A 281 -13.91 1.78 18.23
CA LYS A 281 -13.53 3.03 18.89
C LYS A 281 -13.58 4.15 17.86
N LEU A 282 -14.31 5.22 18.16
CA LEU A 282 -14.29 6.47 17.43
C LEU A 282 -13.49 7.50 18.21
N VAL A 283 -12.57 8.18 17.53
CA VAL A 283 -11.84 9.30 18.09
C VAL A 283 -12.29 10.57 17.39
N PHE A 284 -12.87 11.49 18.14
CA PHE A 284 -13.30 12.81 17.66
C PHE A 284 -12.24 13.84 18.01
N LEU A 285 -11.66 14.45 16.99
CA LEU A 285 -10.62 15.46 17.12
C LEU A 285 -11.11 16.78 16.55
N HIS A 286 -11.16 17.82 17.38
CA HIS A 286 -11.63 19.14 17.01
C HIS A 286 -10.49 20.16 17.04
N THR A 287 -10.21 20.80 15.91
CA THR A 287 -9.10 21.77 15.74
C THR A 287 -9.53 23.23 15.89
N GLY A 288 -10.75 23.49 16.37
CA GLY A 288 -11.36 24.82 16.41
C GLY A 288 -12.16 25.17 15.14
N LYS A 289 -11.68 24.71 13.97
CA LYS A 289 -12.37 24.92 12.68
C LYS A 289 -13.02 23.63 12.17
N ASP A 290 -12.30 22.50 12.28
CA ASP A 290 -12.68 21.23 11.69
C ASP A 290 -12.90 20.16 12.75
N LEU A 291 -13.89 19.30 12.52
CA LEU A 291 -14.08 18.05 13.23
C LEU A 291 -13.51 16.91 12.37
N LEU A 292 -12.50 16.25 12.87
CA LEU A 292 -11.95 15.03 12.29
C LEU A 292 -12.42 13.83 13.09
N VAL A 293 -12.88 12.80 12.42
CA VAL A 293 -13.31 11.56 13.07
C VAL A 293 -12.44 10.42 12.56
N PHE A 294 -11.88 9.66 13.49
CA PHE A 294 -11.11 8.46 13.20
C PHE A 294 -11.84 7.24 13.77
N ILE A 295 -11.72 6.14 13.08
CA ILE A 295 -12.17 4.82 13.52
C ILE A 295 -10.95 3.96 13.85
N SER A 296 -11.05 3.19 14.93
CA SER A 296 -10.19 2.05 15.22
C SER A 296 -11.04 0.82 15.49
N THR A 297 -10.64 -0.32 14.96
CA THR A 297 -11.22 -1.61 15.31
C THR A 297 -10.54 -2.23 16.53
N ASP A 298 -9.41 -1.70 16.96
CA ASP A 298 -8.84 -1.93 18.28
C ASP A 298 -9.52 -0.99 19.27
N ILE A 299 -10.15 -1.58 20.29
CA ILE A 299 -10.91 -0.87 21.33
C ILE A 299 -10.14 -0.71 22.64
N THR A 300 -8.91 -1.25 22.73
CA THR A 300 -8.04 -1.14 23.94
C THR A 300 -7.46 0.26 24.15
#